data_1fce86d9cccab9cd30c306415e9788a4
#
_entry.id   1fce86d9cccab9cd30c306415e9788a4
#
_cell.length_a   1.000
_cell.length_b   1.000
_cell.length_c   1.000
_cell.angle_alpha   90.00
_cell.angle_beta   90.00
_cell.angle_gamma   90.00
#
_symmetry.space_group_name_H-M   'P 1'
#
loop_
_entity.id
_entity.type
_entity.pdbx_description
1 polymer ?
#
loop_
_entity_poly.entity_id
_entity_poly.type
_entity_poly.pdbx_seq_one_letter_code
_entity_poly.pdbx_strand_id
1 'polypeptide(L)'
;MIMNVFMYNNLTKVLELNEPEILLIKEFNDLYKRDKSKSKDRAWAEFTYIYLAIDWKSPYNQYTEQEKHEEALNDSGLTEEKFNDPIFRAACRKYRALQDSNKSIKLLESAKRAADQFIDYFDTIVDLNERDQNGKPVFSAEKVMKEMSQLHKVHEELVTLEDQVKKELTEQSSIRAGIEEGFDPGDF
;
A
#
# COMPACT_ATOMS: atom_id res chain seq x y z
N MET A 1 11.47 9.59 -1.50
CA MET A 1 11.93 9.39 -0.13
C MET A 1 10.74 8.90 0.66
N ILE A 2 10.63 7.58 0.86
CA ILE A 2 9.59 7.02 1.72
C ILE A 2 10.22 6.86 3.08
N MET A 3 9.69 7.61 4.04
CA MET A 3 10.03 7.45 5.45
C MET A 3 9.28 6.20 5.94
N ASN A 4 9.93 5.32 6.68
CA ASN A 4 9.25 4.27 7.46
C ASN A 4 8.55 4.94 8.65
N VAL A 5 7.50 5.70 8.32
CA VAL A 5 6.77 6.53 9.28
C VAL A 5 5.90 5.66 10.18
N PHE A 6 5.46 4.52 9.64
CA PHE A 6 4.53 3.61 10.30
C PHE A 6 5.16 2.23 10.52
N MET A 7 5.09 1.72 11.73
CA MET A 7 5.30 0.31 12.06
C MET A 7 3.99 -0.25 12.61
N TYR A 8 3.42 -1.23 11.93
CA TYR A 8 2.16 -1.85 12.33
C TYR A 8 2.38 -3.28 12.79
N ASN A 9 1.88 -3.58 13.97
CA ASN A 9 1.92 -4.93 14.51
C ASN A 9 0.63 -5.66 14.16
N ASN A 10 0.69 -6.57 13.20
CA ASN A 10 -0.47 -7.33 12.73
C ASN A 10 -1.11 -8.23 13.81
N LEU A 11 -0.37 -8.63 14.84
CA LEU A 11 -0.89 -9.48 15.90
C LEU A 11 -1.70 -8.69 16.94
N THR A 12 -1.19 -7.51 17.30
CA THR A 12 -1.82 -6.65 18.31
C THR A 12 -2.74 -5.61 17.69
N LYS A 13 -2.74 -5.45 16.37
CA LYS A 13 -3.41 -4.38 15.61
C LYS A 13 -3.04 -2.97 16.08
N VAL A 14 -1.85 -2.81 16.65
CA VAL A 14 -1.35 -1.54 17.16
C VAL A 14 -0.40 -0.92 16.14
N LEU A 15 -0.63 0.35 15.84
CA LEU A 15 0.28 1.18 15.05
C LEU A 15 1.32 1.80 15.99
N GLU A 16 2.58 1.55 15.70
CA GLU A 16 3.71 2.24 16.31
C GLU A 16 4.19 3.32 15.34
N LEU A 17 4.39 4.52 15.85
CA LEU A 17 4.89 5.64 15.07
C LEU A 17 6.35 5.93 15.41
N ASN A 18 7.14 6.24 14.41
CA ASN A 18 8.37 6.96 14.63
C ASN A 18 8.01 8.46 14.80
N GLU A 19 7.67 8.84 16.04
CA GLU A 19 7.11 10.17 16.36
C GLU A 19 7.92 11.35 15.79
N PRO A 20 9.27 11.38 15.90
CA PRO A 20 10.03 12.50 15.38
C PRO A 20 9.86 12.69 13.88
N GLU A 21 9.84 11.59 13.11
CA GLU A 21 9.76 11.64 11.65
C GLU A 21 8.38 12.02 11.14
N ILE A 22 7.33 11.53 11.79
CA ILE A 22 5.95 11.81 11.37
C ILE A 22 5.61 13.29 11.52
N LEU A 23 6.14 13.93 12.57
CA LEU A 23 5.90 15.34 12.85
C LEU A 23 6.68 16.28 11.93
N LEU A 24 7.64 15.79 11.12
CA LEU A 24 8.29 16.56 10.07
C LEU A 24 7.35 16.80 8.88
N ILE A 25 6.33 15.97 8.70
CA ILE A 25 5.31 16.17 7.68
C ILE A 25 4.28 17.15 8.25
N LYS A 26 4.19 18.34 7.65
CA LYS A 26 3.33 19.42 8.14
C LYS A 26 1.89 18.96 8.39
N GLU A 27 1.30 18.27 7.44
CA GLU A 27 -0.09 17.81 7.49
C GLU A 27 -0.32 16.82 8.66
N PHE A 28 0.67 15.99 8.96
CA PHE A 28 0.61 15.05 10.09
C PHE A 28 0.82 15.78 11.42
N ASN A 29 1.71 16.75 11.45
CA ASN A 29 1.89 17.62 12.61
C ASN A 29 0.61 18.39 12.93
N ASP A 30 -0.12 18.83 11.89
CA ASP A 30 -1.40 19.53 12.05
C ASP A 30 -2.47 18.60 12.66
N LEU A 31 -2.53 17.31 12.26
CA LEU A 31 -3.39 16.31 12.90
C LEU A 31 -3.04 16.13 14.38
N TYR A 32 -1.75 15.93 14.67
CA TYR A 32 -1.27 15.71 16.03
C TYR A 32 -1.51 16.91 16.94
N LYS A 33 -1.26 18.13 16.46
CA LYS A 33 -1.48 19.37 17.21
C LYS A 33 -2.95 19.72 17.40
N ARG A 34 -3.81 19.35 16.44
CA ARG A 34 -5.26 19.56 16.53
C ARG A 34 -5.88 18.75 17.67
N ASP A 35 -5.42 17.55 17.89
CA ASP A 35 -5.85 16.72 18.99
C ASP A 35 -5.32 17.28 20.31
N LYS A 36 -6.22 17.79 21.16
CA LYS A 36 -5.89 18.39 22.47
C LYS A 36 -5.90 17.37 23.61
N SER A 37 -6.31 16.12 23.35
CA SER A 37 -6.27 15.07 24.36
C SER A 37 -4.80 14.73 24.75
N LYS A 38 -4.59 14.27 25.98
CA LYS A 38 -3.26 13.81 26.41
C LYS A 38 -2.82 12.54 25.69
N SER A 39 -3.77 11.64 25.42
CA SER A 39 -3.56 10.35 24.78
C SER A 39 -3.48 10.43 23.26
N LYS A 40 -3.87 11.57 22.67
CA LYS A 40 -3.90 11.76 21.21
C LYS A 40 -4.72 10.70 20.46
N ASP A 41 -5.81 10.22 21.08
CA ASP A 41 -6.59 9.10 20.56
C ASP A 41 -7.14 9.34 19.14
N ARG A 42 -7.58 10.60 18.87
CA ARG A 42 -8.05 10.97 17.54
C ARG A 42 -6.91 10.95 16.51
N ALA A 43 -5.77 11.51 16.84
CA ALA A 43 -4.62 11.54 15.95
C ALA A 43 -4.14 10.10 15.64
N TRP A 44 -4.11 9.24 16.66
CA TRP A 44 -3.77 7.83 16.51
C TRP A 44 -4.74 7.08 15.60
N ALA A 45 -6.05 7.27 15.78
CA ALA A 45 -7.06 6.69 14.90
C ALA A 45 -6.89 7.16 13.44
N GLU A 46 -6.60 8.45 13.22
CA GLU A 46 -6.38 9.02 11.90
C GLU A 46 -5.09 8.47 11.25
N PHE A 47 -4.00 8.30 12.00
CA PHE A 47 -2.78 7.68 11.49
C PHE A 47 -2.97 6.20 11.19
N THR A 48 -3.70 5.47 12.02
CA THR A 48 -4.04 4.06 11.79
C THR A 48 -4.82 3.91 10.50
N TYR A 49 -5.83 4.77 10.28
CA TYR A 49 -6.56 4.78 9.01
C TYR A 49 -5.64 5.04 7.82
N ILE A 50 -4.76 6.06 7.88
CA ILE A 50 -3.83 6.39 6.80
C ILE A 50 -2.95 5.18 6.45
N TYR A 51 -2.44 4.48 7.46
CA TYR A 51 -1.67 3.27 7.25
C TYR A 51 -2.52 2.17 6.59
N LEU A 52 -3.67 1.84 7.15
CA LEU A 52 -4.50 0.73 6.68
C LEU A 52 -5.08 0.97 5.28
N ALA A 53 -5.48 2.20 4.96
CA ALA A 53 -6.12 2.52 3.69
C ALA A 53 -5.15 2.92 2.57
N ILE A 54 -3.95 3.43 2.90
CA ILE A 54 -3.09 4.08 1.90
C ILE A 54 -1.70 3.45 1.81
N ASP A 55 -1.14 2.92 2.93
CA ASP A 55 0.21 2.37 2.90
C ASP A 55 0.29 1.10 2.04
N TRP A 56 1.33 1.00 1.21
CA TRP A 56 1.57 -0.18 0.38
C TRP A 56 1.89 -1.45 1.20
N LYS A 57 2.29 -1.32 2.47
CA LYS A 57 2.49 -2.43 3.42
C LYS A 57 1.21 -2.82 4.16
N SER A 58 0.08 -2.13 3.89
CA SER A 58 -1.18 -2.42 4.54
C SER A 58 -1.57 -3.89 4.36
N PRO A 59 -2.08 -4.55 5.40
CA PRO A 59 -2.64 -5.90 5.27
C PRO A 59 -3.85 -5.95 4.33
N TYR A 60 -4.46 -4.80 4.02
CA TYR A 60 -5.65 -4.68 3.16
C TYR A 60 -5.33 -4.39 1.69
N ASN A 61 -4.07 -4.48 1.27
CA ASN A 61 -3.68 -4.18 -0.11
C ASN A 61 -4.32 -5.08 -1.18
N GLN A 62 -4.86 -6.23 -0.77
CA GLN A 62 -5.56 -7.16 -1.67
C GLN A 62 -7.07 -6.89 -1.75
N TYR A 63 -7.59 -5.96 -0.96
CA TYR A 63 -9.00 -5.60 -0.95
C TYR A 63 -9.31 -4.56 -2.02
N THR A 64 -10.57 -4.51 -2.47
CA THR A 64 -11.04 -3.41 -3.30
C THR A 64 -10.93 -2.08 -2.55
N GLU A 65 -10.87 -0.95 -3.25
CA GLU A 65 -10.77 0.37 -2.61
C GLU A 65 -11.93 0.65 -1.63
N GLN A 66 -13.11 0.12 -1.94
CA GLN A 66 -14.28 0.27 -1.06
C GLN A 66 -14.14 -0.59 0.20
N GLU A 67 -13.81 -1.87 0.07
CA GLU A 67 -13.59 -2.77 1.21
C GLU A 67 -12.44 -2.28 2.09
N LYS A 68 -11.35 -1.83 1.47
CA LYS A 68 -10.20 -1.23 2.16
C LYS A 68 -10.61 -0.01 2.99
N HIS A 69 -11.47 0.84 2.44
CA HIS A 69 -11.98 2.01 3.14
C HIS A 69 -12.84 1.61 4.35
N GLU A 70 -13.78 0.69 4.16
CA GLU A 70 -14.70 0.21 5.21
C GLU A 70 -13.94 -0.48 6.35
N GLU A 71 -13.01 -1.38 6.04
CA GLU A 71 -12.19 -2.08 7.03
C GLU A 71 -11.22 -1.14 7.76
N ALA A 72 -10.63 -0.18 7.04
CA ALA A 72 -9.75 0.81 7.66
C ALA A 72 -10.51 1.75 8.61
N LEU A 73 -11.76 2.14 8.30
CA LEU A 73 -12.62 2.88 9.22
C LEU A 73 -12.92 2.08 10.47
N ASN A 74 -13.30 0.82 10.30
CA ASN A 74 -13.66 -0.08 11.39
C ASN A 74 -12.46 -0.32 12.34
N ASP A 75 -11.33 -0.74 11.80
CA ASP A 75 -10.15 -1.09 12.60
C ASP A 75 -9.42 0.14 13.20
N SER A 76 -9.53 1.31 12.58
CA SER A 76 -9.01 2.55 13.17
C SER A 76 -9.93 3.18 14.22
N GLY A 77 -11.19 2.77 14.28
CA GLY A 77 -12.20 3.42 15.11
C GLY A 77 -12.58 4.84 14.65
N LEU A 78 -12.28 5.17 13.40
CA LEU A 78 -12.62 6.45 12.81
C LEU A 78 -14.06 6.42 12.29
N THR A 79 -14.82 7.51 12.53
CA THR A 79 -16.17 7.65 12.00
C THR A 79 -16.15 8.37 10.65
N GLU A 80 -17.18 8.14 9.82
CA GLU A 80 -17.36 8.80 8.52
C GLU A 80 -17.32 10.33 8.59
N GLU A 81 -17.90 10.90 9.67
CA GLU A 81 -17.85 12.35 9.91
C GLU A 81 -16.41 12.86 10.07
N LYS A 82 -15.59 12.12 10.83
CA LYS A 82 -14.17 12.45 11.04
C LYS A 82 -13.35 12.25 9.77
N PHE A 83 -13.70 11.26 8.95
CA PHE A 83 -13.07 11.04 7.64
C PHE A 83 -13.25 12.25 6.71
N ASN A 84 -14.40 12.92 6.76
CA ASN A 84 -14.70 14.09 5.94
C ASN A 84 -14.03 15.39 6.42
N ASP A 85 -13.26 15.35 7.51
CA ASP A 85 -12.51 16.51 8.01
C ASP A 85 -11.45 16.98 7.00
N PRO A 86 -11.40 18.26 6.63
CA PRO A 86 -10.51 18.76 5.59
C PRO A 86 -9.02 18.64 5.94
N ILE A 87 -8.64 18.73 7.22
CA ILE A 87 -7.25 18.58 7.68
C ILE A 87 -6.84 17.12 7.51
N PHE A 88 -7.71 16.19 7.92
CA PHE A 88 -7.46 14.76 7.75
C PHE A 88 -7.35 14.36 6.26
N ARG A 89 -8.25 14.83 5.41
CA ARG A 89 -8.18 14.58 3.97
C ARG A 89 -6.92 15.18 3.32
N ALA A 90 -6.41 16.29 3.84
CA ALA A 90 -5.15 16.86 3.38
C ALA A 90 -3.97 15.93 3.72
N ALA A 91 -3.94 15.36 4.93
CA ALA A 91 -2.95 14.39 5.36
C ALA A 91 -2.99 13.11 4.51
N CYS A 92 -4.18 12.57 4.24
CA CYS A 92 -4.37 11.42 3.33
C CYS A 92 -3.81 11.69 1.93
N ARG A 93 -4.15 12.86 1.34
CA ARG A 93 -3.62 13.23 0.02
C ARG A 93 -2.10 13.38 0.03
N LYS A 94 -1.55 14.00 1.08
CA LYS A 94 -0.10 14.17 1.23
C LYS A 94 0.61 12.83 1.31
N TYR A 95 0.08 11.89 2.12
CA TYR A 95 0.67 10.57 2.25
C TYR A 95 0.60 9.77 0.95
N ARG A 96 -0.53 9.79 0.26
CA ARG A 96 -0.68 9.16 -1.06
C ARG A 96 0.34 9.72 -2.06
N ALA A 97 0.52 11.03 -2.12
CA ALA A 97 1.51 11.66 -2.99
C ALA A 97 2.96 11.25 -2.63
N LEU A 98 3.26 11.01 -1.35
CA LEU A 98 4.56 10.49 -0.91
C LEU A 98 4.76 9.04 -1.36
N GLN A 99 3.74 8.20 -1.26
CA GLN A 99 3.77 6.82 -1.77
C GLN A 99 3.96 6.81 -3.30
N ASP A 100 3.19 7.60 -4.02
CA ASP A 100 3.26 7.72 -5.49
C ASP A 100 4.62 8.24 -6.00
N SER A 101 5.37 8.94 -5.18
CA SER A 101 6.70 9.43 -5.55
C SER A 101 7.77 8.35 -5.63
N ASN A 102 7.51 7.18 -5.06
CA ASN A 102 8.44 6.04 -5.11
C ASN A 102 8.21 5.22 -6.39
N LYS A 103 9.22 5.24 -7.27
CA LYS A 103 9.14 4.57 -8.57
C LYS A 103 8.99 3.04 -8.45
N SER A 104 9.65 2.43 -7.47
CA SER A 104 9.61 0.98 -7.25
C SER A 104 8.23 0.52 -6.79
N ILE A 105 7.59 1.27 -5.89
CA ILE A 105 6.21 1.01 -5.46
C ILE A 105 5.25 1.16 -6.64
N LYS A 106 5.38 2.25 -7.39
CA LYS A 106 4.52 2.51 -8.55
C LYS A 106 4.65 1.44 -9.63
N LEU A 107 5.87 0.91 -9.84
CA LEU A 107 6.11 -0.21 -10.73
C LEU A 107 5.40 -1.47 -10.23
N LEU A 108 5.54 -1.80 -8.94
CA LEU A 108 4.89 -2.95 -8.32
C LEU A 108 3.36 -2.88 -8.44
N GLU A 109 2.76 -1.73 -8.12
CA GLU A 109 1.31 -1.53 -8.27
C GLU A 109 0.84 -1.66 -9.73
N SER A 110 1.62 -1.16 -10.68
CA SER A 110 1.30 -1.28 -12.09
C SER A 110 1.37 -2.73 -12.57
N ALA A 111 2.35 -3.48 -12.09
CA ALA A 111 2.49 -4.90 -12.40
C ALA A 111 1.37 -5.75 -11.77
N LYS A 112 0.97 -5.46 -10.53
CA LYS A 112 -0.20 -6.11 -9.88
C LYS A 112 -1.47 -5.87 -10.69
N ARG A 113 -1.79 -4.62 -11.05
CA ARG A 113 -2.97 -4.31 -11.86
C ARG A 113 -2.97 -5.01 -13.22
N ALA A 114 -1.80 -5.14 -13.86
CA ALA A 114 -1.69 -5.89 -15.11
C ALA A 114 -1.99 -7.37 -14.91
N ALA A 115 -1.50 -7.98 -13.82
CA ALA A 115 -1.80 -9.37 -13.49
C ALA A 115 -3.29 -9.60 -13.22
N ASP A 116 -3.95 -8.70 -12.48
CA ASP A 116 -5.39 -8.75 -12.22
C ASP A 116 -6.19 -8.70 -13.53
N GLN A 117 -5.84 -7.82 -14.47
CA GLN A 117 -6.47 -7.75 -15.77
C GLN A 117 -6.31 -9.04 -16.59
N PHE A 118 -5.19 -9.74 -16.46
CA PHE A 118 -5.01 -11.05 -17.09
C PHE A 118 -5.92 -12.11 -16.46
N ILE A 119 -6.07 -12.12 -15.15
CA ILE A 119 -6.96 -13.04 -14.43
C ILE A 119 -8.40 -12.80 -14.90
N ASP A 120 -8.86 -11.55 -14.87
CA ASP A 120 -10.20 -11.16 -15.34
C ASP A 120 -10.46 -11.57 -16.80
N TYR A 121 -9.44 -11.47 -17.66
CA TYR A 121 -9.52 -11.91 -19.04
C TYR A 121 -9.78 -13.41 -19.15
N PHE A 122 -9.06 -14.24 -18.37
CA PHE A 122 -9.28 -15.67 -18.36
C PHE A 122 -10.66 -16.04 -17.82
N ASP A 123 -11.11 -15.39 -16.78
CA ASP A 123 -12.38 -15.70 -16.12
C ASP A 123 -13.60 -15.29 -16.97
N THR A 124 -13.47 -14.21 -17.75
CA THR A 124 -14.62 -13.63 -18.46
C THR A 124 -14.66 -13.93 -19.95
N ILE A 125 -13.51 -14.13 -20.61
CA ILE A 125 -13.42 -14.21 -22.08
C ILE A 125 -13.08 -15.63 -22.55
N VAL A 126 -12.36 -16.43 -21.77
CA VAL A 126 -11.92 -17.75 -22.19
C VAL A 126 -13.00 -18.80 -21.95
N ASP A 127 -13.81 -19.10 -22.96
CA ASP A 127 -14.73 -20.24 -22.96
C ASP A 127 -14.16 -21.38 -23.81
N LEU A 128 -13.77 -22.47 -23.17
CA LEU A 128 -13.27 -23.69 -23.85
C LEU A 128 -14.33 -24.42 -24.69
N ASN A 129 -15.59 -24.10 -24.48
CA ASN A 129 -16.70 -24.70 -25.25
C ASN A 129 -17.07 -23.87 -26.49
N GLU A 130 -16.55 -22.64 -26.59
CA GLU A 130 -16.83 -21.77 -27.73
C GLU A 130 -16.25 -22.36 -29.01
N ARG A 131 -17.05 -22.34 -30.09
CA ARG A 131 -16.71 -22.85 -31.42
C ARG A 131 -16.86 -21.75 -32.45
N ASP A 132 -15.97 -21.71 -33.42
CA ASP A 132 -16.06 -20.84 -34.58
C ASP A 132 -17.14 -21.33 -35.57
N GLN A 133 -17.36 -20.58 -36.64
CA GLN A 133 -18.34 -20.91 -37.70
C GLN A 133 -18.06 -22.25 -38.40
N ASN A 134 -16.83 -22.79 -38.29
CA ASN A 134 -16.40 -24.06 -38.84
C ASN A 134 -16.42 -25.19 -37.80
N GLY A 135 -16.95 -24.96 -36.59
CA GLY A 135 -17.01 -25.93 -35.50
C GLY A 135 -15.69 -26.15 -34.76
N LYS A 136 -14.65 -25.39 -35.06
CA LYS A 136 -13.37 -25.50 -34.36
C LYS A 136 -13.39 -24.70 -33.03
N PRO A 137 -12.68 -25.18 -31.99
CA PRO A 137 -12.56 -24.42 -30.75
C PRO A 137 -11.96 -23.04 -31.03
N VAL A 138 -12.57 -21.97 -30.52
CA VAL A 138 -12.04 -20.61 -30.54
C VAL A 138 -10.80 -20.56 -29.64
N PHE A 139 -10.93 -21.16 -28.47
CA PHE A 139 -9.83 -21.33 -27.52
C PHE A 139 -9.42 -22.81 -27.46
N SER A 140 -8.21 -23.13 -27.91
CA SER A 140 -7.69 -24.49 -27.72
C SER A 140 -7.19 -24.68 -26.30
N ALA A 141 -7.48 -25.84 -25.69
CA ALA A 141 -7.03 -26.15 -24.34
C ALA A 141 -5.50 -26.04 -24.20
N GLU A 142 -4.74 -26.44 -25.23
CA GLU A 142 -3.28 -26.34 -25.25
C GLU A 142 -2.80 -24.88 -25.17
N LYS A 143 -3.43 -23.97 -25.93
CA LYS A 143 -3.10 -22.54 -25.92
C LYS A 143 -3.43 -21.93 -24.56
N VAL A 144 -4.60 -22.22 -24.01
CA VAL A 144 -5.01 -21.73 -22.69
C VAL A 144 -4.04 -22.22 -21.60
N MET A 145 -3.70 -23.51 -21.60
CA MET A 145 -2.73 -24.08 -20.66
C MET A 145 -1.35 -23.40 -20.74
N LYS A 146 -0.90 -23.08 -21.95
CA LYS A 146 0.37 -22.36 -22.15
C LYS A 146 0.29 -20.93 -21.60
N GLU A 147 -0.79 -20.23 -21.84
CA GLU A 147 -1.00 -18.87 -21.34
C GLU A 147 -1.15 -18.86 -19.80
N MET A 148 -1.86 -19.81 -19.21
CA MET A 148 -1.92 -19.99 -17.75
C MET A 148 -0.54 -20.27 -17.13
N SER A 149 0.30 -21.06 -17.82
CA SER A 149 1.68 -21.28 -17.36
C SER A 149 2.54 -20.00 -17.40
N GLN A 150 2.27 -19.09 -18.35
CA GLN A 150 2.90 -17.78 -18.38
C GLN A 150 2.39 -16.88 -17.25
N LEU A 151 1.12 -16.93 -16.94
CA LEU A 151 0.53 -16.19 -15.81
C LEU A 151 1.15 -16.62 -14.48
N HIS A 152 1.40 -17.93 -14.31
CA HIS A 152 2.11 -18.44 -13.13
C HIS A 152 3.51 -17.82 -12.99
N LYS A 153 4.26 -17.72 -14.09
CA LYS A 153 5.58 -17.06 -14.08
C LYS A 153 5.48 -15.57 -13.74
N VAL A 154 4.47 -14.87 -14.28
CA VAL A 154 4.21 -13.47 -13.93
C VAL A 154 3.93 -13.33 -12.44
N HIS A 155 3.18 -14.25 -11.85
CA HIS A 155 2.95 -14.25 -10.41
C HIS A 155 4.24 -14.45 -9.59
N GLU A 156 5.11 -15.40 -9.97
CA GLU A 156 6.41 -15.60 -9.33
C GLU A 156 7.32 -14.37 -9.44
N GLU A 157 7.32 -13.71 -10.61
CA GLU A 157 8.06 -12.47 -10.83
C GLU A 157 7.51 -11.31 -10.00
N LEU A 158 6.18 -11.23 -9.81
CA LEU A 158 5.54 -10.25 -8.92
C LEU A 158 5.95 -10.42 -7.46
N VAL A 159 5.95 -11.65 -6.96
CA VAL A 159 6.42 -11.95 -5.59
C VAL A 159 7.88 -11.54 -5.43
N THR A 160 8.72 -11.84 -6.42
CA THR A 160 10.13 -11.44 -6.42
C THR A 160 10.31 -9.92 -6.43
N LEU A 161 9.53 -9.21 -7.24
CA LEU A 161 9.53 -7.75 -7.31
C LEU A 161 9.08 -7.13 -5.99
N GLU A 162 8.06 -7.70 -5.35
CA GLU A 162 7.59 -7.26 -4.03
C GLU A 162 8.69 -7.38 -2.97
N ASP A 163 9.40 -8.49 -2.95
CA ASP A 163 10.52 -8.69 -2.02
C ASP A 163 11.70 -7.75 -2.30
N GLN A 164 11.98 -7.45 -3.57
CA GLN A 164 12.99 -6.45 -3.94
C GLN A 164 12.60 -5.06 -3.46
N VAL A 165 11.35 -4.64 -3.69
CA VAL A 165 10.83 -3.35 -3.22
C VAL A 165 10.90 -3.26 -1.68
N LYS A 166 10.55 -4.32 -0.96
CA LYS A 166 10.69 -4.39 0.50
C LYS A 166 12.15 -4.20 0.94
N LYS A 167 13.10 -4.86 0.28
CA LYS A 167 14.53 -4.74 0.59
C LYS A 167 15.04 -3.33 0.32
N GLU A 168 14.76 -2.74 -0.86
CA GLU A 168 15.16 -1.37 -1.20
C GLU A 168 14.67 -0.36 -0.16
N LEU A 169 13.43 -0.49 0.30
CA LEU A 169 12.86 0.41 1.28
C LEU A 169 13.50 0.23 2.67
N THR A 170 13.85 -1.00 3.03
CA THR A 170 14.53 -1.29 4.30
C THR A 170 15.97 -0.78 4.28
N GLU A 171 16.70 -0.99 3.18
CA GLU A 171 18.07 -0.50 3.02
C GLU A 171 18.13 1.02 3.02
N GLN A 172 17.21 1.69 2.33
CA GLN A 172 17.12 3.16 2.34
C GLN A 172 16.84 3.71 3.75
N SER A 173 16.07 3.01 4.57
CA SER A 173 15.83 3.42 5.96
C SER A 173 17.06 3.23 6.85
N SER A 174 17.81 2.13 6.68
CA SER A 174 19.00 1.83 7.49
C SER A 174 20.19 2.76 7.15
N ILE A 175 20.39 3.11 5.89
CA ILE A 175 21.44 4.06 5.46
C ILE A 175 21.22 5.44 6.09
N ARG A 176 19.98 5.85 6.30
CA ARG A 176 19.64 7.14 6.92
C ARG A 176 19.85 7.14 8.41
N ALA A 177 19.41 6.09 9.11
CA ALA A 177 19.70 5.95 10.53
C ALA A 177 21.20 6.03 10.80
N GLY A 178 22.03 5.39 9.96
CA GLY A 178 23.49 5.48 10.07
C GLY A 178 24.11 6.85 9.75
N ILE A 179 23.43 7.70 8.95
CA ILE A 179 23.89 9.08 8.67
C ILE A 179 23.53 10.01 9.84
N GLU A 180 22.39 9.83 10.49
CA GLU A 180 21.98 10.62 11.65
C GLU A 180 22.81 10.32 12.88
N GLU A 181 23.22 9.08 13.10
CA GLU A 181 24.16 8.71 14.20
C GLU A 181 25.59 9.26 13.99
N GLY A 182 25.97 9.56 12.74
CA GLY A 182 27.29 10.10 12.39
C GLY A 182 27.41 11.63 12.46
N PHE A 183 26.32 12.36 12.71
CA PHE A 183 26.33 13.82 12.78
C PHE A 183 26.29 14.27 14.23
N ASP A 184 27.48 14.45 14.83
CA ASP A 184 27.65 15.11 16.13
C ASP A 184 27.72 16.63 15.91
N PRO A 185 26.74 17.42 16.39
CA PRO A 185 26.74 18.88 16.24
C PRO A 185 27.81 19.60 17.09
N GLY A 186 28.70 18.86 17.74
CA GLY A 186 29.76 19.36 18.59
C GLY A 186 31.10 19.66 17.90
N ASP A 187 31.28 19.39 16.61
CA ASP A 187 32.53 19.56 15.86
C ASP A 187 32.64 20.91 15.09
N PHE A 188 32.00 21.98 15.60
CA PHE A 188 32.19 23.35 15.09
C PHE A 188 32.47 24.35 16.23
#